data_11f1968e545e6ffa3358e0f35c342e7f
#
_entry.id   11f1968e545e6ffa3358e0f35c342e7f
#
_cell.length_a   1.000
_cell.length_b   1.000
_cell.length_c   1.000
_cell.angle_alpha   90.00
_cell.angle_beta   90.00
_cell.angle_gamma   90.00
#
_symmetry.space_group_name_H-M   'P 1'
#
loop_
_entity.id
_entity.type
_entity.pdbx_description
1 polymer ?
#
loop_
_entity_poly.entity_id
_entity_poly.type
_entity_poly.pdbx_seq_one_letter_code
_entity_poly.pdbx_strand_id
1 'polypeptide(L)'
;MSVQHAAWAVRAPIYQVNVRQYTPEGTLRAFEAHLPRIAALLGGAGILWFMPLQPIGELNRKGGMGSYYSVRDYTAVNPEFGTLEDFKRVVARAHALGLKVIIDWVANHTAWDHRWTADHPEWYRKDAHGQIHSYVYRATPDSDPEYWTDVVGLDFAQPALWDAMEQAMLWWMHETGIDGFRCDVAALVPIEFWERLRPKLAALREVYMLAEAHEPIHHRAAFDGTYDWGLLDVFKRIAQGQGDARDLHEWWRVRGGHYRADDYRMLYTANHDSNSWQGSCAELFGSQAAFKAMATLAVLLPGQPLIYGGQEAYFDKRLAFFEKDPIDWKDRPLEGFYRDLFACKRDHPALANGHAETSFQWLETGNPAVVAFERRAGEAALRVAVNLSASEQRWTWASGSSESSACLAAWSSSIEA
;
A
#
# COMPACT_ATOMS: atom_id res chain seq x y z
N MET A 1 12.67 18.12 -11.35
CA MET A 1 11.30 18.01 -11.87
C MET A 1 10.58 17.00 -10.99
N SER A 2 9.32 17.19 -10.67
CA SER A 2 8.51 16.19 -9.94
C SER A 2 8.06 15.07 -10.87
N VAL A 3 7.73 13.91 -10.30
CA VAL A 3 7.04 12.83 -11.03
C VAL A 3 5.71 13.39 -11.57
N GLN A 4 5.45 13.16 -12.85
CA GLN A 4 4.12 13.39 -13.41
C GLN A 4 3.26 12.16 -13.09
N HIS A 5 2.24 12.35 -12.26
CA HIS A 5 1.31 11.29 -11.91
C HIS A 5 0.42 10.92 -13.10
N ALA A 6 0.13 9.62 -13.23
CA ALA A 6 -0.88 9.17 -14.19
C ALA A 6 -2.25 9.76 -13.84
N ALA A 7 -2.97 10.28 -14.84
CA ALA A 7 -4.26 10.95 -14.63
C ALA A 7 -5.28 10.05 -13.90
N TRP A 8 -5.26 8.76 -14.18
CA TRP A 8 -6.13 7.77 -13.54
C TRP A 8 -5.78 7.50 -12.06
N ALA A 9 -4.55 7.84 -11.59
CA ALA A 9 -4.11 7.60 -10.21
C ALA A 9 -4.57 8.69 -9.23
N VAL A 10 -5.01 9.86 -9.72
CA VAL A 10 -5.25 11.06 -8.90
C VAL A 10 -6.22 10.82 -7.73
N ARG A 11 -7.21 9.96 -7.91
CA ARG A 11 -8.19 9.60 -6.85
C ARG A 11 -8.33 8.10 -6.64
N ALA A 12 -7.49 7.30 -7.30
CA ALA A 12 -7.56 5.85 -7.22
C ALA A 12 -7.11 5.35 -5.84
N PRO A 13 -7.93 4.56 -5.15
CA PRO A 13 -7.50 3.77 -4.01
C PRO A 13 -6.71 2.54 -4.48
N ILE A 14 -5.90 1.98 -3.58
CA ILE A 14 -5.19 0.72 -3.81
C ILE A 14 -5.94 -0.42 -3.11
N TYR A 15 -6.12 -1.53 -3.80
CA TYR A 15 -6.60 -2.79 -3.24
C TYR A 15 -5.47 -3.82 -3.33
N GLN A 16 -4.91 -4.20 -2.19
CA GLN A 16 -3.83 -5.17 -2.12
C GLN A 16 -4.37 -6.59 -2.18
N VAL A 17 -3.79 -7.41 -3.06
CA VAL A 17 -4.19 -8.79 -3.34
C VAL A 17 -3.09 -9.76 -2.95
N ASN A 18 -3.38 -10.63 -1.99
CA ASN A 18 -2.58 -11.81 -1.68
C ASN A 18 -3.22 -13.03 -2.34
N VAL A 19 -2.75 -13.43 -3.52
CA VAL A 19 -3.36 -14.52 -4.30
C VAL A 19 -3.43 -15.83 -3.51
N ARG A 20 -2.37 -16.19 -2.78
CA ARG A 20 -2.31 -17.42 -1.96
C ARG A 20 -3.44 -17.50 -0.94
N GLN A 21 -3.76 -16.35 -0.32
CA GLN A 21 -4.69 -16.28 0.80
C GLN A 21 -6.12 -15.86 0.39
N TYR A 22 -6.29 -15.36 -0.84
CA TYR A 22 -7.53 -14.74 -1.26
C TYR A 22 -8.71 -15.72 -1.38
N THR A 23 -8.42 -16.93 -1.87
CA THR A 23 -9.41 -18.01 -2.00
C THR A 23 -8.87 -19.31 -1.43
N PRO A 24 -9.73 -20.29 -1.13
CA PRO A 24 -9.26 -21.62 -0.72
C PRO A 24 -8.32 -22.26 -1.74
N GLU A 25 -8.53 -22.04 -3.03
CA GLU A 25 -7.67 -22.53 -4.11
C GLU A 25 -6.32 -21.79 -4.13
N GLY A 26 -6.32 -20.48 -3.84
CA GLY A 26 -5.14 -19.62 -3.85
C GLY A 26 -4.57 -19.43 -5.25
N THR A 27 -5.42 -19.36 -6.29
CA THR A 27 -5.02 -19.26 -7.69
C THR A 27 -5.56 -18.00 -8.36
N LEU A 28 -4.88 -17.56 -9.42
CA LEU A 28 -5.31 -16.44 -10.26
C LEU A 28 -6.68 -16.68 -10.89
N ARG A 29 -6.96 -17.93 -11.30
CA ARG A 29 -8.25 -18.31 -11.86
C ARG A 29 -9.38 -18.18 -10.85
N ALA A 30 -9.17 -18.60 -9.61
CA ALA A 30 -10.17 -18.46 -8.56
C ALA A 30 -10.34 -16.98 -8.16
N PHE A 31 -9.24 -16.22 -8.09
CA PHE A 31 -9.28 -14.78 -7.82
C PHE A 31 -10.05 -14.00 -8.89
N GLU A 32 -9.92 -14.33 -10.17
CA GLU A 32 -10.57 -13.65 -11.31
C GLU A 32 -12.09 -13.50 -11.10
N ALA A 33 -12.74 -14.49 -10.48
CA ALA A 33 -14.17 -14.45 -10.18
C ALA A 33 -14.58 -13.33 -9.22
N HIS A 34 -13.66 -12.80 -8.43
CA HIS A 34 -13.88 -11.72 -7.47
C HIS A 34 -13.70 -10.31 -8.06
N LEU A 35 -13.12 -10.18 -9.25
CA LEU A 35 -12.85 -8.88 -9.89
C LEU A 35 -14.10 -7.99 -10.02
N PRO A 36 -15.30 -8.49 -10.43
CA PRO A 36 -16.49 -7.65 -10.50
C PRO A 36 -16.90 -7.06 -9.14
N ARG A 37 -16.77 -7.84 -8.05
CA ARG A 37 -17.03 -7.38 -6.70
C ARG A 37 -16.04 -6.29 -6.26
N ILE A 38 -14.74 -6.51 -6.50
CA ILE A 38 -13.69 -5.54 -6.17
C ILE A 38 -13.88 -4.25 -6.99
N ALA A 39 -14.20 -4.36 -8.27
CA ALA A 39 -14.51 -3.19 -9.10
C ALA A 39 -15.70 -2.39 -8.55
N ALA A 40 -16.77 -3.07 -8.14
CA ALA A 40 -17.92 -2.43 -7.51
C ALA A 40 -17.55 -1.77 -6.17
N LEU A 41 -16.71 -2.41 -5.35
CA LEU A 41 -16.19 -1.85 -4.10
C LEU A 41 -15.42 -0.56 -4.34
N LEU A 42 -14.55 -0.53 -5.34
CA LEU A 42 -13.69 0.62 -5.69
C LEU A 42 -14.37 1.63 -6.63
N GLY A 43 -15.63 1.38 -7.02
CA GLY A 43 -16.36 2.25 -7.94
C GLY A 43 -15.83 2.27 -9.37
N GLY A 44 -15.18 1.19 -9.82
CA GLY A 44 -14.61 1.05 -11.16
C GLY A 44 -13.37 1.91 -11.42
N ALA A 45 -12.70 2.43 -10.38
CA ALA A 45 -11.54 3.31 -10.50
C ALA A 45 -10.56 3.06 -9.35
N GLY A 46 -9.78 1.99 -9.41
CA GLY A 46 -8.80 1.63 -8.39
C GLY A 46 -7.60 0.90 -8.95
N ILE A 47 -6.61 0.69 -8.11
CA ILE A 47 -5.37 0.00 -8.41
C ILE A 47 -5.39 -1.35 -7.68
N LEU A 48 -5.29 -2.46 -8.41
CA LEU A 48 -5.01 -3.77 -7.83
C LEU A 48 -3.50 -3.91 -7.67
N TRP A 49 -3.03 -4.04 -6.45
CA TRP A 49 -1.64 -4.38 -6.17
C TRP A 49 -1.55 -5.86 -5.81
N PHE A 50 -1.01 -6.66 -6.72
CA PHE A 50 -0.70 -8.06 -6.47
C PHE A 50 0.62 -8.19 -5.72
N MET A 51 0.64 -8.89 -4.58
CA MET A 51 1.86 -9.35 -3.92
C MET A 51 2.70 -10.20 -4.91
N PRO A 52 3.99 -10.46 -4.63
CA PRO A 52 4.86 -11.08 -5.62
C PRO A 52 4.25 -12.34 -6.24
N LEU A 53 4.24 -12.38 -7.57
CA LEU A 53 3.65 -13.47 -8.37
C LEU A 53 4.70 -14.45 -8.88
N GLN A 54 5.97 -14.16 -8.67
CA GLN A 54 7.11 -14.93 -9.18
C GLN A 54 7.26 -16.26 -8.43
N PRO A 55 7.90 -17.28 -9.06
CA PRO A 55 8.25 -18.52 -8.39
C PRO A 55 9.11 -18.28 -7.14
N ILE A 56 8.79 -19.02 -6.08
CA ILE A 56 9.43 -18.89 -4.77
C ILE A 56 10.61 -19.87 -4.70
N GLY A 57 11.73 -19.43 -4.08
CA GLY A 57 12.91 -20.26 -3.83
C GLY A 57 12.60 -21.52 -2.99
N GLU A 58 13.33 -22.58 -3.26
CA GLU A 58 13.23 -23.84 -2.54
C GLU A 58 14.38 -24.00 -1.53
N LEU A 59 15.56 -23.48 -1.88
CA LEU A 59 16.72 -23.56 -1.01
C LEU A 59 16.59 -22.57 0.16
N ASN A 60 16.76 -23.05 1.38
CA ASN A 60 16.59 -22.30 2.64
C ASN A 60 15.17 -21.71 2.84
N ARG A 61 14.16 -22.30 2.22
CA ARG A 61 12.78 -21.89 2.31
C ARG A 61 12.30 -21.85 3.77
N LYS A 62 11.62 -20.79 4.16
CA LYS A 62 10.92 -20.67 5.45
C LYS A 62 9.51 -21.22 5.35
N GLY A 63 9.07 -22.00 6.34
CA GLY A 63 7.73 -22.62 6.37
C GLY A 63 7.48 -23.60 5.23
N GLY A 64 6.24 -24.00 5.07
CA GLY A 64 5.84 -25.00 4.07
C GLY A 64 5.84 -24.45 2.65
N MET A 65 5.42 -23.21 2.45
CA MET A 65 5.23 -22.61 1.12
C MET A 65 6.21 -21.47 0.80
N GLY A 66 7.03 -21.06 1.73
CA GLY A 66 8.04 -20.03 1.56
C GLY A 66 7.50 -18.60 1.49
N SER A 67 8.45 -17.66 1.49
CA SER A 67 8.17 -16.24 1.34
C SER A 67 7.88 -15.86 -0.12
N TYR A 68 6.85 -15.07 -0.36
CA TYR A 68 6.58 -14.45 -1.66
C TYR A 68 7.78 -13.62 -2.15
N TYR A 69 8.56 -13.07 -1.23
CA TYR A 69 9.71 -12.19 -1.48
C TYR A 69 11.00 -12.95 -1.75
N SER A 70 11.01 -14.28 -1.67
CA SER A 70 12.13 -15.12 -2.08
C SER A 70 12.00 -15.49 -3.57
N VAL A 71 12.30 -14.52 -4.45
CA VAL A 71 12.08 -14.64 -5.90
C VAL A 71 13.13 -15.54 -6.53
N ARG A 72 12.67 -16.63 -7.21
CA ARG A 72 13.52 -17.59 -7.92
C ARG A 72 13.68 -17.31 -9.40
N ASP A 73 12.68 -16.67 -10.03
CA ASP A 73 12.71 -16.27 -11.44
C ASP A 73 11.88 -15.02 -11.64
N TYR A 74 12.50 -13.96 -12.15
CA TYR A 74 11.82 -12.68 -12.35
C TYR A 74 10.83 -12.67 -13.51
N THR A 75 10.89 -13.60 -14.45
CA THR A 75 10.11 -13.59 -15.69
C THR A 75 9.10 -14.73 -15.79
N ALA A 76 8.74 -15.33 -14.66
CA ALA A 76 7.77 -16.40 -14.58
C ALA A 76 6.67 -16.11 -13.52
N VAL A 77 5.52 -16.75 -13.68
CA VAL A 77 4.47 -16.81 -12.68
C VAL A 77 4.66 -18.07 -11.84
N ASN A 78 4.48 -17.95 -10.52
CA ASN A 78 4.53 -19.09 -9.61
C ASN A 78 3.47 -20.12 -9.99
N PRO A 79 3.86 -21.38 -10.25
CA PRO A 79 2.92 -22.45 -10.62
C PRO A 79 1.79 -22.69 -9.60
N GLU A 80 2.01 -22.33 -8.33
CA GLU A 80 0.96 -22.37 -7.30
C GLU A 80 -0.21 -21.43 -7.63
N PHE A 81 0.07 -20.29 -8.29
CA PHE A 81 -0.93 -19.28 -8.63
C PHE A 81 -1.56 -19.52 -9.99
N GLY A 82 -0.88 -20.25 -10.87
CA GLY A 82 -1.32 -20.53 -12.24
C GLY A 82 -0.24 -20.24 -13.28
N THR A 83 -0.66 -19.81 -14.44
CA THR A 83 0.21 -19.54 -15.59
C THR A 83 0.30 -18.04 -15.92
N LEU A 84 1.27 -17.65 -16.74
CA LEU A 84 1.35 -16.30 -17.29
C LEU A 84 0.06 -15.91 -18.05
N GLU A 85 -0.53 -16.85 -18.79
CA GLU A 85 -1.78 -16.62 -19.52
C GLU A 85 -2.98 -16.42 -18.57
N ASP A 86 -3.00 -17.11 -17.41
CA ASP A 86 -3.99 -16.85 -16.37
C ASP A 86 -3.85 -15.41 -15.84
N PHE A 87 -2.63 -14.93 -15.62
CA PHE A 87 -2.39 -13.56 -15.18
C PHE A 87 -2.74 -12.52 -16.24
N LYS A 88 -2.34 -12.72 -17.51
CA LYS A 88 -2.75 -11.86 -18.64
C LYS A 88 -4.27 -11.73 -18.72
N ARG A 89 -5.02 -12.82 -18.50
CA ARG A 89 -6.48 -12.80 -18.49
C ARG A 89 -7.03 -11.99 -17.30
N VAL A 90 -6.43 -12.12 -16.11
CA VAL A 90 -6.78 -11.31 -14.93
C VAL A 90 -6.55 -9.82 -15.21
N VAL A 91 -5.41 -9.44 -15.80
CA VAL A 91 -5.11 -8.04 -16.17
C VAL A 91 -6.12 -7.50 -17.18
N ALA A 92 -6.38 -8.24 -18.26
CA ALA A 92 -7.37 -7.83 -19.26
C ALA A 92 -8.77 -7.67 -18.67
N ARG A 93 -9.18 -8.59 -17.78
CA ARG A 93 -10.48 -8.50 -17.09
C ARG A 93 -10.55 -7.33 -16.11
N ALA A 94 -9.48 -7.05 -15.38
CA ALA A 94 -9.38 -5.89 -14.49
C ALA A 94 -9.52 -4.59 -15.29
N HIS A 95 -8.79 -4.44 -16.39
CA HIS A 95 -8.89 -3.29 -17.29
C HIS A 95 -10.31 -3.10 -17.86
N ALA A 96 -10.95 -4.19 -18.28
CA ALA A 96 -12.34 -4.15 -18.76
C ALA A 96 -13.36 -3.69 -17.69
N LEU A 97 -12.98 -3.79 -16.41
CA LEU A 97 -13.76 -3.30 -15.26
C LEU A 97 -13.32 -1.92 -14.76
N GLY A 98 -12.41 -1.24 -15.47
CA GLY A 98 -11.90 0.09 -15.12
C GLY A 98 -10.79 0.09 -14.06
N LEU A 99 -10.31 -1.07 -13.65
CA LEU A 99 -9.23 -1.19 -12.66
C LEU A 99 -7.86 -1.18 -13.33
N LYS A 100 -6.86 -0.65 -12.62
CA LYS A 100 -5.44 -0.70 -12.98
C LYS A 100 -4.74 -1.81 -12.20
N VAL A 101 -3.64 -2.33 -12.74
CA VAL A 101 -2.93 -3.46 -12.15
C VAL A 101 -1.46 -3.11 -11.95
N ILE A 102 -0.97 -3.25 -10.72
CA ILE A 102 0.45 -3.22 -10.41
C ILE A 102 0.86 -4.53 -9.73
N ILE A 103 2.11 -4.90 -9.89
CA ILE A 103 2.68 -6.07 -9.20
C ILE A 103 3.76 -5.65 -8.22
N ASP A 104 3.95 -6.45 -7.19
CA ASP A 104 5.07 -6.32 -6.28
C ASP A 104 6.38 -6.68 -6.98
N TRP A 105 7.44 -5.92 -6.72
CA TRP A 105 8.74 -6.12 -7.34
C TRP A 105 9.86 -6.11 -6.31
N VAL A 106 10.54 -7.23 -6.19
CA VAL A 106 11.62 -7.45 -5.23
C VAL A 106 12.95 -7.21 -5.91
N ALA A 107 13.52 -6.01 -5.81
CA ALA A 107 14.76 -5.67 -6.48
C ALA A 107 16.02 -5.82 -5.59
N ASN A 108 15.87 -5.81 -4.26
CA ASN A 108 17.00 -5.79 -3.34
C ASN A 108 17.68 -7.16 -3.17
N HIS A 109 16.96 -8.26 -3.37
CA HIS A 109 17.44 -9.62 -3.09
C HIS A 109 16.72 -10.65 -3.96
N THR A 110 17.26 -11.87 -4.01
CA THR A 110 16.65 -13.03 -4.68
C THR A 110 16.63 -14.24 -3.76
N ALA A 111 15.95 -15.31 -4.18
CA ALA A 111 16.14 -16.64 -3.60
C ALA A 111 17.58 -17.13 -3.77
N TRP A 112 18.00 -18.06 -2.92
CA TRP A 112 19.31 -18.72 -3.02
C TRP A 112 19.49 -19.55 -4.31
N ASP A 113 18.42 -20.09 -4.84
CA ASP A 113 18.37 -20.90 -6.07
C ASP A 113 17.89 -20.10 -7.29
N HIS A 114 17.96 -18.76 -7.24
CA HIS A 114 17.83 -17.94 -8.43
C HIS A 114 18.98 -18.19 -9.40
N ARG A 115 18.72 -18.34 -10.71
CA ARG A 115 19.75 -18.67 -11.69
C ARG A 115 20.95 -17.71 -11.69
N TRP A 116 20.75 -16.43 -11.34
CA TRP A 116 21.85 -15.46 -11.27
C TRP A 116 22.89 -15.82 -10.20
N THR A 117 22.55 -16.59 -9.18
CA THR A 117 23.55 -17.02 -8.17
C THR A 117 24.63 -17.91 -8.78
N ALA A 118 24.30 -18.66 -9.84
CA ALA A 118 25.24 -19.49 -10.61
C ALA A 118 25.82 -18.75 -11.83
N ASP A 119 24.99 -18.04 -12.59
CA ASP A 119 25.38 -17.41 -13.86
C ASP A 119 26.17 -16.11 -13.64
N HIS A 120 25.84 -15.38 -12.55
CA HIS A 120 26.36 -14.04 -12.24
C HIS A 120 26.64 -13.88 -10.73
N PRO A 121 27.49 -14.70 -10.12
CA PRO A 121 27.77 -14.63 -8.68
C PRO A 121 28.40 -13.28 -8.25
N GLU A 122 28.95 -12.51 -9.20
CA GLU A 122 29.46 -11.15 -8.97
C GLU A 122 28.35 -10.12 -8.72
N TRP A 123 27.10 -10.43 -9.06
CA TRP A 123 25.95 -9.54 -8.80
C TRP A 123 25.42 -9.60 -7.39
N TYR A 124 26.01 -10.46 -6.55
CA TYR A 124 25.56 -10.67 -5.18
C TYR A 124 26.55 -10.11 -4.16
N ARG A 125 26.01 -9.60 -3.06
CA ARG A 125 26.79 -9.20 -1.90
C ARG A 125 27.53 -10.41 -1.33
N LYS A 126 28.79 -10.18 -0.95
CA LYS A 126 29.68 -11.24 -0.44
C LYS A 126 30.18 -10.88 0.95
N ASP A 127 30.41 -11.92 1.74
CA ASP A 127 31.06 -11.81 3.04
C ASP A 127 32.56 -11.53 2.91
N ALA A 128 33.27 -11.44 4.03
CA ALA A 128 34.70 -11.22 4.08
C ALA A 128 35.54 -12.35 3.45
N HIS A 129 34.94 -13.53 3.20
CA HIS A 129 35.54 -14.68 2.53
C HIS A 129 35.18 -14.75 1.03
N GLY A 130 34.45 -13.77 0.52
CA GLY A 130 34.02 -13.74 -0.87
C GLY A 130 32.85 -14.68 -1.19
N GLN A 131 32.13 -15.16 -0.19
CA GLN A 131 30.99 -16.05 -0.35
C GLN A 131 29.67 -15.27 -0.32
N ILE A 132 28.71 -15.67 -1.18
CA ILE A 132 27.34 -15.18 -1.09
C ILE A 132 26.76 -15.60 0.28
N HIS A 133 26.07 -14.69 0.94
CA HIS A 133 25.48 -14.93 2.25
C HIS A 133 24.04 -14.44 2.34
N SER A 134 23.29 -14.89 3.37
CA SER A 134 21.92 -14.41 3.63
C SER A 134 21.90 -12.90 3.76
N TYR A 135 20.82 -12.28 3.30
CA TYR A 135 20.66 -10.85 3.46
C TYR A 135 20.61 -10.46 4.93
N VAL A 136 21.33 -9.40 5.29
CA VAL A 136 21.35 -8.85 6.65
C VAL A 136 20.74 -7.46 6.60
N TYR A 137 19.58 -7.32 7.23
CA TYR A 137 18.88 -6.03 7.36
C TYR A 137 19.24 -5.38 8.68
N ARG A 138 19.33 -4.05 8.67
CA ARG A 138 19.39 -3.20 9.86
C ARG A 138 18.50 -1.99 9.65
N ALA A 139 17.56 -1.77 10.56
CA ALA A 139 16.68 -0.60 10.51
C ALA A 139 17.45 0.71 10.70
N THR A 140 18.48 0.68 11.54
CA THR A 140 19.46 1.76 11.72
C THR A 140 20.87 1.15 11.84
N PRO A 141 21.95 1.90 11.64
CA PRO A 141 23.32 1.39 11.80
C PRO A 141 23.58 0.71 13.15
N ASP A 142 22.91 1.19 14.21
CA ASP A 142 23.08 0.71 15.58
C ASP A 142 22.02 -0.34 16.00
N SER A 143 21.06 -0.67 15.15
CA SER A 143 20.06 -1.70 15.45
C SER A 143 20.65 -3.10 15.35
N ASP A 144 20.08 -4.05 16.10
CA ASP A 144 20.42 -5.47 15.97
C ASP A 144 20.15 -5.94 14.52
N PRO A 145 21.02 -6.82 13.98
CA PRO A 145 20.83 -7.34 12.63
C PRO A 145 19.65 -8.32 12.58
N GLU A 146 18.81 -8.16 11.59
CA GLU A 146 17.81 -9.14 11.20
C GLU A 146 18.33 -9.95 10.01
N TYR A 147 18.33 -11.28 10.12
CA TYR A 147 18.82 -12.18 9.09
C TYR A 147 17.67 -12.75 8.27
N TRP A 148 17.60 -12.34 7.00
CA TRP A 148 16.64 -12.91 6.05
C TRP A 148 17.27 -14.13 5.39
N THR A 149 17.20 -15.25 6.11
CA THR A 149 17.98 -16.47 5.81
C THR A 149 17.55 -17.18 4.53
N ASP A 150 16.39 -16.88 4.01
CA ASP A 150 15.79 -17.44 2.79
C ASP A 150 16.12 -16.66 1.51
N VAL A 151 16.87 -15.56 1.63
CA VAL A 151 17.23 -14.71 0.49
C VAL A 151 18.69 -14.24 0.54
N VAL A 152 19.20 -13.83 -0.62
CA VAL A 152 20.55 -13.30 -0.82
C VAL A 152 20.51 -11.92 -1.48
N GLY A 153 21.32 -10.98 -0.98
CA GLY A 153 21.30 -9.59 -1.41
C GLY A 153 22.01 -9.36 -2.73
N LEU A 154 21.40 -8.53 -3.58
CA LEU A 154 22.00 -8.06 -4.82
C LEU A 154 22.94 -6.88 -4.58
N ASP A 155 24.00 -6.78 -5.38
CA ASP A 155 25.01 -5.72 -5.33
C ASP A 155 24.83 -4.74 -6.49
N PHE A 156 24.15 -3.64 -6.25
CA PHE A 156 23.91 -2.59 -7.24
C PHE A 156 25.18 -1.79 -7.62
N ALA A 157 26.36 -2.12 -7.12
CA ALA A 157 27.61 -1.62 -7.68
C ALA A 157 27.93 -2.22 -9.06
N GLN A 158 27.20 -3.27 -9.49
CA GLN A 158 27.38 -3.96 -10.76
C GLN A 158 26.44 -3.39 -11.85
N PRO A 159 26.96 -2.66 -12.86
CA PRO A 159 26.10 -2.03 -13.87
C PRO A 159 25.25 -3.02 -14.69
N ALA A 160 25.77 -4.23 -14.97
CA ALA A 160 25.05 -5.25 -15.72
C ALA A 160 23.81 -5.77 -14.99
N LEU A 161 23.80 -5.75 -13.63
CA LEU A 161 22.62 -6.06 -12.84
C LEU A 161 21.49 -5.06 -13.12
N TRP A 162 21.82 -3.76 -13.25
CA TRP A 162 20.81 -2.74 -13.56
C TRP A 162 20.09 -3.04 -14.86
N ASP A 163 20.86 -3.38 -15.91
CA ASP A 163 20.28 -3.70 -17.21
C ASP A 163 19.41 -4.96 -17.16
N ALA A 164 19.84 -6.00 -16.45
CA ALA A 164 19.07 -7.25 -16.31
C ALA A 164 17.77 -7.01 -15.52
N MET A 165 17.83 -6.23 -14.43
CA MET A 165 16.67 -5.90 -13.61
C MET A 165 15.66 -5.03 -14.38
N GLU A 166 16.15 -4.02 -15.11
CA GLU A 166 15.31 -3.20 -16.00
C GLU A 166 14.62 -4.03 -17.07
N GLN A 167 15.33 -4.93 -17.75
CA GLN A 167 14.76 -5.79 -18.77
C GLN A 167 13.64 -6.68 -18.21
N ALA A 168 13.81 -7.22 -17.01
CA ALA A 168 12.77 -8.02 -16.36
C ALA A 168 11.50 -7.19 -16.07
N MET A 169 11.65 -5.94 -15.58
CA MET A 169 10.48 -5.06 -15.34
C MET A 169 9.80 -4.62 -16.64
N LEU A 170 10.57 -4.25 -17.66
CA LEU A 170 10.04 -3.92 -19.00
C LEU A 170 9.30 -5.11 -19.62
N TRP A 171 9.82 -6.33 -19.45
CA TRP A 171 9.20 -7.56 -19.92
C TRP A 171 7.79 -7.74 -19.31
N TRP A 172 7.61 -7.54 -17.99
CA TRP A 172 6.29 -7.65 -17.37
C TRP A 172 5.29 -6.65 -17.94
N MET A 173 5.70 -5.38 -18.11
CA MET A 173 4.83 -4.38 -18.72
C MET A 173 4.45 -4.71 -20.15
N HIS A 174 5.41 -5.19 -20.94
CA HIS A 174 5.20 -5.57 -22.35
C HIS A 174 4.31 -6.80 -22.47
N GLU A 175 4.65 -7.88 -21.76
CA GLU A 175 3.95 -9.16 -21.89
C GLU A 175 2.56 -9.17 -21.28
N THR A 176 2.36 -8.50 -20.15
CA THR A 176 1.12 -8.63 -19.38
C THR A 176 0.22 -7.40 -19.47
N GLY A 177 0.77 -6.27 -19.84
CA GLY A 177 0.02 -5.02 -19.90
C GLY A 177 -0.26 -4.37 -18.55
N ILE A 178 0.43 -4.73 -17.47
CA ILE A 178 0.30 -4.09 -16.16
C ILE A 178 0.60 -2.58 -16.22
N ASP A 179 0.11 -1.85 -15.24
CA ASP A 179 0.18 -0.39 -15.18
C ASP A 179 1.27 0.13 -14.24
N GLY A 180 2.09 -0.76 -13.67
CA GLY A 180 3.21 -0.36 -12.82
C GLY A 180 3.60 -1.37 -11.75
N PHE A 181 4.28 -0.85 -10.70
CA PHE A 181 4.90 -1.69 -9.68
C PHE A 181 4.77 -1.08 -8.28
N ARG A 182 4.68 -1.94 -7.28
CA ARG A 182 5.10 -1.65 -5.91
C ARG A 182 6.48 -2.23 -5.71
N CYS A 183 7.44 -1.42 -5.33
CA CYS A 183 8.83 -1.85 -5.20
C CYS A 183 9.16 -2.12 -3.73
N ASP A 184 9.42 -3.39 -3.46
CA ASP A 184 9.79 -3.93 -2.16
C ASP A 184 11.09 -3.30 -1.67
N VAL A 185 11.13 -2.90 -0.38
CA VAL A 185 12.25 -2.24 0.28
C VAL A 185 13.02 -1.27 -0.63
N ALA A 186 12.28 -0.43 -1.36
CA ALA A 186 12.82 0.45 -2.40
C ALA A 186 13.94 1.37 -1.90
N ALA A 187 13.92 1.72 -0.61
CA ALA A 187 14.96 2.50 0.05
C ALA A 187 16.32 1.79 0.13
N LEU A 188 16.37 0.47 -0.01
CA LEU A 188 17.60 -0.34 0.03
C LEU A 188 18.25 -0.52 -1.35
N VAL A 189 17.60 -0.02 -2.41
CA VAL A 189 18.08 0.00 -3.78
C VAL A 189 18.46 1.44 -4.15
N PRO A 190 19.58 1.70 -4.85
CA PRO A 190 19.98 3.06 -5.21
C PRO A 190 18.86 3.82 -5.92
N ILE A 191 18.60 5.05 -5.47
CA ILE A 191 17.55 5.89 -6.08
C ILE A 191 17.80 6.15 -7.57
N GLU A 192 19.07 6.21 -7.97
CA GLU A 192 19.49 6.40 -9.35
C GLU A 192 19.04 5.28 -10.27
N PHE A 193 18.93 4.03 -9.76
CA PHE A 193 18.35 2.92 -10.50
C PHE A 193 16.87 3.19 -10.82
N TRP A 194 16.08 3.59 -9.84
CA TRP A 194 14.67 3.88 -10.02
C TRP A 194 14.42 5.07 -10.94
N GLU A 195 15.25 6.13 -10.81
CA GLU A 195 15.19 7.32 -11.65
C GLU A 195 15.60 7.04 -13.11
N ARG A 196 16.55 6.12 -13.32
CA ARG A 196 16.95 5.63 -14.65
C ARG A 196 15.84 4.78 -15.29
N LEU A 197 15.14 3.97 -14.51
CA LEU A 197 14.11 3.03 -14.98
C LEU A 197 12.80 3.73 -15.32
N ARG A 198 12.33 4.66 -14.46
CA ARG A 198 11.01 5.30 -14.59
C ARG A 198 10.69 5.81 -16.00
N PRO A 199 11.56 6.59 -16.68
CA PRO A 199 11.25 7.08 -18.02
C PRO A 199 11.13 5.96 -19.07
N LYS A 200 11.82 4.83 -18.90
CA LYS A 200 11.73 3.68 -19.80
C LYS A 200 10.36 2.98 -19.66
N LEU A 201 9.88 2.83 -18.43
CA LEU A 201 8.53 2.31 -18.17
C LEU A 201 7.46 3.26 -18.71
N ALA A 202 7.62 4.58 -18.45
CA ALA A 202 6.69 5.61 -18.91
C ALA A 202 6.62 5.73 -20.44
N ALA A 203 7.66 5.34 -21.16
CA ALA A 203 7.66 5.29 -22.63
C ALA A 203 6.74 4.19 -23.19
N LEU A 204 6.42 3.15 -22.39
CA LEU A 204 5.49 2.09 -22.81
C LEU A 204 4.03 2.49 -22.58
N ARG A 205 3.73 3.14 -21.45
CA ARG A 205 2.40 3.65 -21.06
C ARG A 205 2.50 4.53 -19.82
N GLU A 206 1.40 5.22 -19.47
CA GLU A 206 1.29 5.84 -18.16
C GLU A 206 1.54 4.77 -17.08
N VAL A 207 2.53 5.00 -16.21
CA VAL A 207 2.98 4.05 -15.19
C VAL A 207 2.77 4.62 -13.79
N TYR A 208 2.38 3.78 -12.86
CA TYR A 208 2.31 4.09 -11.43
C TYR A 208 3.37 3.29 -10.67
N MET A 209 4.17 3.98 -9.85
CA MET A 209 5.22 3.38 -9.04
C MET A 209 5.00 3.70 -7.56
N LEU A 210 4.90 2.65 -6.74
CA LEU A 210 4.78 2.75 -5.29
C LEU A 210 6.07 2.24 -4.65
N ALA A 211 6.75 3.09 -3.88
CA ALA A 211 7.94 2.67 -3.13
C ALA A 211 7.56 2.19 -1.73
N GLU A 212 8.04 1.04 -1.32
CA GLU A 212 8.17 0.75 0.10
C GLU A 212 9.36 1.52 0.66
N ALA A 213 9.09 2.75 0.98
CA ALA A 213 10.01 3.77 1.49
C ALA A 213 9.19 4.91 2.09
N HIS A 214 9.83 5.76 2.89
CA HIS A 214 9.17 6.97 3.40
C HIS A 214 9.95 8.25 3.10
N GLU A 215 11.19 8.17 2.61
CA GLU A 215 12.03 9.33 2.36
C GLU A 215 11.54 10.14 1.15
N PRO A 216 11.46 11.49 1.26
CA PRO A 216 10.97 12.36 0.18
C PRO A 216 11.74 12.26 -1.14
N ILE A 217 13.00 11.78 -1.09
CA ILE A 217 13.83 11.62 -2.29
C ILE A 217 13.17 10.73 -3.34
N HIS A 218 12.37 9.74 -2.91
CA HIS A 218 11.69 8.81 -3.81
C HIS A 218 10.65 9.49 -4.71
N HIS A 219 10.06 10.61 -4.27
CA HIS A 219 9.13 11.40 -5.07
C HIS A 219 9.79 12.32 -6.10
N ARG A 220 11.13 12.45 -6.09
CA ARG A 220 11.82 13.40 -6.95
C ARG A 220 11.61 13.11 -8.44
N ALA A 221 11.83 11.87 -8.87
CA ALA A 221 11.75 11.48 -10.28
C ALA A 221 11.39 9.99 -10.50
N ALA A 222 11.15 9.20 -9.45
CA ALA A 222 10.98 7.76 -9.58
C ALA A 222 9.58 7.26 -9.21
N PHE A 223 9.01 7.68 -8.09
CA PHE A 223 7.82 7.10 -7.52
C PHE A 223 6.67 8.09 -7.38
N ASP A 224 5.46 7.60 -7.67
CA ASP A 224 4.22 8.34 -7.43
C ASP A 224 3.88 8.34 -5.94
N GLY A 225 4.04 7.20 -5.28
CA GLY A 225 3.66 6.99 -3.90
C GLY A 225 4.76 6.43 -3.02
N THR A 226 4.68 6.74 -1.72
CA THR A 226 5.49 6.15 -0.64
C THR A 226 4.60 5.81 0.55
N TYR A 227 5.10 5.00 1.47
CA TYR A 227 4.35 4.58 2.67
C TYR A 227 4.30 5.67 3.73
N ASP A 228 3.19 5.74 4.46
CA ASP A 228 3.05 6.54 5.68
C ASP A 228 2.88 5.64 6.91
N TRP A 229 3.98 5.01 7.33
CA TRP A 229 4.01 4.18 8.53
C TRP A 229 3.65 4.96 9.79
N GLY A 230 4.05 6.24 9.85
CA GLY A 230 3.80 7.10 10.99
C GLY A 230 2.32 7.30 11.27
N LEU A 231 1.48 7.41 10.24
CA LEU A 231 0.04 7.53 10.42
C LEU A 231 -0.59 6.24 10.96
N LEU A 232 -0.14 5.07 10.50
CA LEU A 232 -0.61 3.79 11.04
C LEU A 232 -0.32 3.69 12.55
N ASP A 233 0.85 4.13 12.99
CA ASP A 233 1.21 4.13 14.41
C ASP A 233 0.35 5.11 15.22
N VAL A 234 0.03 6.28 14.66
CA VAL A 234 -0.92 7.23 15.27
C VAL A 234 -2.30 6.60 15.38
N PHE A 235 -2.80 5.96 14.34
CA PHE A 235 -4.10 5.29 14.34
C PHE A 235 -4.19 4.20 15.43
N LYS A 236 -3.16 3.37 15.57
CA LYS A 236 -3.10 2.32 16.60
C LYS A 236 -3.15 2.92 18.00
N ARG A 237 -2.34 3.95 18.27
CA ARG A 237 -2.33 4.63 19.59
C ARG A 237 -3.68 5.25 19.94
N ILE A 238 -4.32 5.93 18.98
CA ILE A 238 -5.65 6.50 19.18
C ILE A 238 -6.68 5.40 19.49
N ALA A 239 -6.73 4.35 18.68
CA ALA A 239 -7.68 3.27 18.88
C ALA A 239 -7.49 2.54 20.23
N GLN A 240 -6.28 2.51 20.76
CA GLN A 240 -5.93 1.94 22.07
C GLN A 240 -6.12 2.93 23.23
N GLY A 241 -6.63 4.14 22.97
CA GLY A 241 -6.82 5.16 23.99
C GLY A 241 -5.53 5.83 24.49
N GLN A 242 -4.45 5.74 23.72
CA GLN A 242 -3.13 6.28 24.03
C GLN A 242 -2.80 7.54 23.20
N GLY A 243 -3.76 8.04 22.43
CA GLY A 243 -3.62 9.21 21.59
C GLY A 243 -4.95 9.90 21.32
N ASP A 244 -4.91 11.07 20.68
CA ASP A 244 -6.07 11.86 20.32
C ASP A 244 -5.83 12.74 19.07
N ALA A 245 -6.70 13.72 18.79
CA ALA A 245 -6.59 14.60 17.62
C ALA A 245 -5.25 15.34 17.54
N ARG A 246 -4.60 15.62 18.67
CA ARG A 246 -3.30 16.31 18.70
C ARG A 246 -2.20 15.50 18.05
N ASP A 247 -2.26 14.17 18.15
CA ASP A 247 -1.31 13.26 17.47
C ASP A 247 -1.46 13.33 15.94
N LEU A 248 -2.70 13.47 15.43
CA LEU A 248 -2.96 13.67 14.00
C LEU A 248 -2.48 15.04 13.51
N HIS A 249 -2.66 16.09 14.30
CA HIS A 249 -2.15 17.43 13.99
C HIS A 249 -0.62 17.44 13.95
N GLU A 250 0.03 16.78 14.90
CA GLU A 250 1.50 16.67 14.91
C GLU A 250 2.04 15.83 13.73
N TRP A 251 1.41 14.70 13.43
CA TRP A 251 1.73 13.92 12.24
C TRP A 251 1.66 14.79 10.97
N TRP A 252 0.59 15.58 10.82
CA TRP A 252 0.43 16.45 9.65
C TRP A 252 1.48 17.55 9.60
N ARG A 253 1.80 18.17 10.75
CA ARG A 253 2.83 19.20 10.85
C ARG A 253 4.20 18.66 10.42
N VAL A 254 4.58 17.49 10.90
CA VAL A 254 5.83 16.82 10.52
C VAL A 254 5.84 16.53 9.02
N ARG A 255 4.75 15.98 8.50
CA ARG A 255 4.59 15.71 7.05
C ARG A 255 4.81 16.97 6.21
N GLY A 256 4.13 18.06 6.55
CA GLY A 256 4.20 19.33 5.79
C GLY A 256 5.60 19.95 5.75
N GLY A 257 6.49 19.61 6.69
CA GLY A 257 7.88 20.02 6.71
C GLY A 257 8.80 19.20 5.78
N HIS A 258 8.35 18.04 5.29
CA HIS A 258 9.20 17.09 4.55
C HIS A 258 8.70 16.76 3.13
N TYR A 259 7.38 16.79 2.90
CA TYR A 259 6.80 16.37 1.62
C TYR A 259 6.10 17.51 0.90
N ARG A 260 6.05 17.42 -0.42
CA ARG A 260 5.31 18.37 -1.26
C ARG A 260 3.81 18.08 -1.20
N ALA A 261 3.02 19.05 -1.60
CA ALA A 261 1.57 18.94 -1.60
C ALA A 261 1.04 17.84 -2.53
N ASP A 262 1.77 17.46 -3.57
CA ASP A 262 1.42 16.43 -4.55
C ASP A 262 2.11 15.09 -4.31
N ASP A 263 2.96 14.95 -3.30
CA ASP A 263 3.56 13.67 -2.95
C ASP A 263 2.47 12.72 -2.40
N TYR A 264 2.21 11.60 -3.10
CA TYR A 264 1.22 10.63 -2.65
C TYR A 264 1.78 9.80 -1.52
N ARG A 265 1.20 9.97 -0.34
CA ARG A 265 1.50 9.13 0.82
C ARG A 265 0.44 8.04 0.91
N MET A 266 0.83 6.76 0.92
CA MET A 266 -0.10 5.65 1.07
C MET A 266 -0.56 5.55 2.51
N LEU A 267 -1.87 5.75 2.72
CA LEU A 267 -2.53 5.72 4.02
C LEU A 267 -3.34 4.43 4.16
N TYR A 268 -3.22 3.75 5.28
CA TYR A 268 -3.85 2.45 5.46
C TYR A 268 -4.05 2.09 6.94
N THR A 269 -4.93 1.15 7.19
CA THR A 269 -5.18 0.57 8.51
C THR A 269 -4.55 -0.83 8.65
N ALA A 270 -4.31 -1.52 7.56
CA ALA A 270 -3.53 -2.75 7.50
C ALA A 270 -2.97 -2.98 6.09
N ASN A 271 -1.86 -3.72 6.00
CA ASN A 271 -1.31 -4.34 4.82
C ASN A 271 -0.90 -5.78 5.16
N HIS A 272 -0.27 -6.48 4.23
CA HIS A 272 0.18 -7.86 4.44
C HIS A 272 1.18 -7.99 5.60
N ASP A 273 2.08 -7.01 5.80
CA ASP A 273 3.07 -7.02 6.89
C ASP A 273 2.43 -6.73 8.23
N SER A 274 1.69 -5.60 8.34
CA SER A 274 1.05 -5.26 9.62
C SER A 274 0.09 -6.35 10.08
N ASN A 275 -0.64 -6.99 9.16
CA ASN A 275 -1.53 -8.10 9.50
C ASN A 275 -0.75 -9.34 9.99
N SER A 276 0.30 -9.75 9.29
CA SER A 276 1.04 -10.97 9.64
C SER A 276 1.90 -10.79 10.89
N TRP A 277 2.52 -9.61 11.06
CA TRP A 277 3.55 -9.42 12.08
C TRP A 277 3.12 -8.58 13.29
N GLN A 278 2.17 -7.64 13.11
CA GLN A 278 1.75 -6.73 14.19
C GLN A 278 0.41 -7.14 14.80
N GLY A 279 -0.58 -7.50 13.99
CA GLY A 279 -1.88 -7.92 14.50
C GLY A 279 -3.00 -7.90 13.46
N SER A 280 -4.08 -8.62 13.75
CA SER A 280 -5.35 -8.49 13.03
C SER A 280 -5.96 -7.10 13.26
N CYS A 281 -6.97 -6.73 12.48
CA CYS A 281 -7.68 -5.46 12.67
C CYS A 281 -8.29 -5.34 14.08
N ALA A 282 -8.81 -6.43 14.65
CA ALA A 282 -9.35 -6.43 16.00
C ALA A 282 -8.27 -6.27 17.07
N GLU A 283 -7.10 -6.94 16.90
CA GLU A 283 -5.97 -6.78 17.81
C GLU A 283 -5.40 -5.35 17.79
N LEU A 284 -5.29 -4.74 16.61
CA LEU A 284 -4.69 -3.40 16.46
C LEU A 284 -5.63 -2.28 16.89
N PHE A 285 -6.94 -2.41 16.62
CA PHE A 285 -7.91 -1.33 16.82
C PHE A 285 -8.97 -1.61 17.91
N GLY A 286 -8.96 -2.79 18.51
CA GLY A 286 -9.82 -3.15 19.64
C GLY A 286 -11.31 -3.33 19.31
N SER A 287 -11.85 -2.61 18.34
CA SER A 287 -13.25 -2.74 17.93
C SER A 287 -13.45 -2.41 16.44
N GLN A 288 -14.51 -2.97 15.85
CA GLN A 288 -14.91 -2.63 14.48
C GLN A 288 -15.26 -1.14 14.31
N ALA A 289 -15.82 -0.52 15.35
CA ALA A 289 -16.16 0.90 15.32
C ALA A 289 -14.91 1.78 15.28
N ALA A 290 -13.91 1.51 16.13
CA ALA A 290 -12.63 2.22 16.11
C ALA A 290 -11.89 1.99 14.77
N PHE A 291 -11.89 0.76 14.27
CA PHE A 291 -11.34 0.45 12.96
C PHE A 291 -11.99 1.29 11.84
N LYS A 292 -13.32 1.39 11.82
CA LYS A 292 -14.06 2.22 10.83
C LYS A 292 -13.69 3.69 10.93
N ALA A 293 -13.53 4.24 12.14
CA ALA A 293 -13.09 5.62 12.34
C ALA A 293 -11.71 5.87 11.72
N MET A 294 -10.73 4.97 11.96
CA MET A 294 -9.39 5.07 11.38
C MET A 294 -9.40 4.85 9.86
N ALA A 295 -10.22 3.92 9.36
CA ALA A 295 -10.38 3.69 7.92
C ALA A 295 -11.00 4.91 7.22
N THR A 296 -11.95 5.61 7.84
CA THR A 296 -12.51 6.88 7.35
C THR A 296 -11.38 7.91 7.17
N LEU A 297 -10.53 8.08 8.17
CA LEU A 297 -9.39 8.99 8.10
C LEU A 297 -8.39 8.56 7.02
N ALA A 298 -8.07 7.27 6.91
CA ALA A 298 -7.15 6.77 5.89
C ALA A 298 -7.64 7.04 4.45
N VAL A 299 -8.97 7.04 4.23
CA VAL A 299 -9.56 7.30 2.90
C VAL A 299 -9.68 8.79 2.60
N LEU A 300 -10.03 9.62 3.60
CA LEU A 300 -10.44 11.01 3.36
C LEU A 300 -9.34 12.06 3.63
N LEU A 301 -8.30 11.73 4.41
CA LEU A 301 -7.12 12.59 4.54
C LEU A 301 -6.36 12.71 3.20
N PRO A 302 -5.55 13.78 3.00
CA PRO A 302 -4.69 13.89 1.82
C PRO A 302 -3.67 12.74 1.77
N GLY A 303 -3.87 11.83 0.83
CA GLY A 303 -3.06 10.63 0.66
C GLY A 303 -3.78 9.61 -0.21
N GLN A 304 -3.08 8.55 -0.54
CA GLN A 304 -3.61 7.45 -1.33
C GLN A 304 -4.04 6.30 -0.42
N PRO A 305 -5.33 6.02 -0.27
CA PRO A 305 -5.79 4.97 0.61
C PRO A 305 -5.47 3.59 0.05
N LEU A 306 -5.07 2.68 0.95
CA LEU A 306 -4.96 1.26 0.68
C LEU A 306 -5.93 0.49 1.55
N ILE A 307 -6.61 -0.47 0.93
CA ILE A 307 -7.34 -1.55 1.60
C ILE A 307 -6.61 -2.87 1.33
N TYR A 308 -6.26 -3.60 2.39
CA TYR A 308 -5.76 -4.96 2.28
C TYR A 308 -6.94 -5.92 2.05
N GLY A 309 -6.89 -6.69 0.97
CA GLY A 309 -7.98 -7.61 0.59
C GLY A 309 -8.36 -8.53 1.73
N GLY A 310 -9.63 -8.48 2.14
CA GLY A 310 -10.16 -9.12 3.33
C GLY A 310 -10.60 -8.17 4.43
N GLN A 311 -10.14 -6.91 4.44
CA GLN A 311 -10.60 -5.94 5.43
C GLN A 311 -12.11 -5.68 5.34
N GLU A 312 -12.69 -5.79 4.16
CA GLU A 312 -14.14 -5.70 3.97
C GLU A 312 -14.91 -6.87 4.60
N ALA A 313 -14.25 -8.01 4.81
CA ALA A 313 -14.78 -9.13 5.59
C ALA A 313 -14.52 -8.96 7.09
N TYR A 314 -13.72 -7.98 7.49
CA TYR A 314 -13.28 -7.77 8.87
C TYR A 314 -12.73 -9.07 9.49
N PHE A 315 -11.90 -9.79 8.73
CA PHE A 315 -11.32 -11.03 9.22
C PHE A 315 -10.41 -10.76 10.43
N ASP A 316 -10.66 -11.50 11.51
CA ASP A 316 -10.01 -11.33 12.80
C ASP A 316 -8.94 -12.40 13.03
N LYS A 317 -7.94 -12.42 12.16
CA LYS A 317 -6.75 -13.27 12.35
C LYS A 317 -5.54 -12.68 11.66
N ARG A 318 -4.36 -13.03 12.15
CA ARG A 318 -3.09 -12.84 11.44
C ARG A 318 -2.95 -13.94 10.41
N LEU A 319 -2.86 -13.58 9.14
CA LEU A 319 -2.64 -14.55 8.08
C LEU A 319 -1.22 -15.12 8.17
N ALA A 320 -1.11 -16.44 8.13
CA ALA A 320 0.18 -17.12 8.18
C ALA A 320 0.99 -16.81 6.90
N PHE A 321 2.13 -16.12 7.06
CA PHE A 321 2.89 -15.57 5.94
C PHE A 321 3.51 -16.65 5.04
N PHE A 322 4.03 -17.74 5.65
CA PHE A 322 4.75 -18.80 4.94
C PHE A 322 3.89 -20.03 4.61
N GLU A 323 2.60 -19.94 4.89
CA GLU A 323 1.66 -21.06 4.73
C GLU A 323 0.42 -20.60 3.96
N LYS A 324 -0.44 -21.55 3.59
CA LYS A 324 -1.75 -21.26 3.05
C LYS A 324 -2.75 -21.09 4.19
N ASP A 325 -3.32 -19.90 4.28
CA ASP A 325 -4.24 -19.51 5.35
C ASP A 325 -5.35 -18.60 4.78
N PRO A 326 -6.34 -19.17 4.05
CA PRO A 326 -7.28 -18.41 3.27
C PRO A 326 -8.17 -17.51 4.12
N ILE A 327 -8.53 -16.35 3.54
CA ILE A 327 -9.50 -15.41 4.10
C ILE A 327 -10.89 -16.06 4.11
N ASP A 328 -11.63 -15.90 5.21
CA ASP A 328 -13.04 -16.29 5.29
C ASP A 328 -13.93 -15.17 4.73
N TRP A 329 -14.57 -15.45 3.59
CA TRP A 329 -15.43 -14.51 2.89
C TRP A 329 -16.93 -14.69 3.17
N LYS A 330 -17.31 -15.47 4.19
CA LYS A 330 -18.74 -15.74 4.49
C LYS A 330 -19.52 -14.47 4.75
N ASP A 331 -18.95 -13.58 5.58
CA ASP A 331 -19.53 -12.30 5.93
C ASP A 331 -18.60 -11.15 5.50
N ARG A 332 -19.19 -10.08 5.03
CA ARG A 332 -18.47 -8.87 4.61
C ARG A 332 -19.12 -7.63 5.22
N PRO A 333 -19.07 -7.49 6.54
CA PRO A 333 -19.78 -6.43 7.27
C PRO A 333 -19.31 -5.02 6.91
N LEU A 334 -18.10 -4.86 6.35
CA LEU A 334 -17.55 -3.58 5.98
C LEU A 334 -17.58 -3.30 4.46
N GLU A 335 -18.12 -4.20 3.64
CA GLU A 335 -18.16 -4.00 2.19
C GLU A 335 -18.97 -2.73 1.81
N GLY A 336 -20.15 -2.54 2.39
CA GLY A 336 -20.96 -1.33 2.19
C GLY A 336 -20.25 -0.06 2.65
N PHE A 337 -19.65 -0.10 3.84
CA PHE A 337 -18.89 1.02 4.40
C PHE A 337 -17.73 1.46 3.47
N TYR A 338 -16.90 0.54 3.00
CA TYR A 338 -15.81 0.87 2.09
C TYR A 338 -16.30 1.35 0.73
N ARG A 339 -17.35 0.73 0.19
CA ARG A 339 -17.96 1.16 -1.08
C ARG A 339 -18.41 2.62 -1.01
N ASP A 340 -19.06 3.02 0.08
CA ASP A 340 -19.57 4.38 0.25
C ASP A 340 -18.41 5.38 0.42
N LEU A 341 -17.35 5.03 1.16
CA LEU A 341 -16.14 5.85 1.27
C LEU A 341 -15.41 6.02 -0.06
N PHE A 342 -15.24 4.93 -0.82
CA PHE A 342 -14.55 5.01 -2.12
C PHE A 342 -15.41 5.72 -3.17
N ALA A 343 -16.74 5.62 -3.10
CA ALA A 343 -17.63 6.43 -3.93
C ALA A 343 -17.45 7.94 -3.61
N CYS A 344 -17.44 8.31 -2.33
CA CYS A 344 -17.14 9.68 -1.91
C CYS A 344 -15.79 10.15 -2.47
N LYS A 345 -14.71 9.35 -2.30
CA LYS A 345 -13.39 9.70 -2.82
C LYS A 345 -13.34 9.85 -4.34
N ARG A 346 -14.01 8.97 -5.07
CA ARG A 346 -14.08 9.04 -6.53
C ARG A 346 -14.80 10.28 -7.02
N ASP A 347 -15.95 10.60 -6.40
CA ASP A 347 -16.89 11.58 -6.91
C ASP A 347 -16.58 13.01 -6.45
N HIS A 348 -15.96 13.17 -5.28
CA HIS A 348 -15.69 14.50 -4.74
C HIS A 348 -14.34 15.05 -5.22
N PRO A 349 -14.30 16.22 -5.90
CA PRO A 349 -13.08 16.76 -6.51
C PRO A 349 -11.99 17.11 -5.49
N ALA A 350 -12.35 17.48 -4.26
CA ALA A 350 -11.39 17.82 -3.21
C ALA A 350 -10.62 16.61 -2.65
N LEU A 351 -10.99 15.37 -3.02
CA LEU A 351 -10.38 14.16 -2.46
C LEU A 351 -9.24 13.57 -3.31
N ALA A 352 -8.48 14.42 -4.02
CA ALA A 352 -7.25 13.98 -4.68
C ALA A 352 -6.24 13.36 -3.69
N ASN A 353 -5.43 12.41 -4.15
CA ASN A 353 -4.44 11.69 -3.33
C ASN A 353 -3.34 12.60 -2.77
N GLY A 354 -2.89 13.59 -3.56
CA GLY A 354 -2.16 14.75 -3.06
C GLY A 354 -3.12 15.89 -2.69
N HIS A 355 -2.57 17.07 -2.53
CA HIS A 355 -3.36 18.29 -2.33
C HIS A 355 -2.80 19.51 -3.12
N ALA A 356 -2.01 19.27 -4.18
CA ALA A 356 -1.46 20.34 -5.00
C ALA A 356 -2.54 21.20 -5.66
N GLU A 357 -3.63 20.58 -6.10
CA GLU A 357 -4.79 21.24 -6.73
C GLU A 357 -5.97 21.41 -5.77
N THR A 358 -5.80 21.06 -4.51
CA THR A 358 -6.81 21.13 -3.47
C THR A 358 -6.22 21.81 -2.23
N SER A 359 -7.07 22.32 -1.33
CA SER A 359 -6.62 22.76 -0.03
C SER A 359 -7.04 21.77 1.05
N PHE A 360 -6.27 21.76 2.12
CA PHE A 360 -6.56 21.00 3.34
C PHE A 360 -6.31 21.88 4.56
N GLN A 361 -7.26 21.88 5.49
CA GLN A 361 -7.10 22.55 6.78
C GLN A 361 -7.77 21.78 7.89
N TRP A 362 -7.14 21.75 9.07
CA TRP A 362 -7.78 21.31 10.27
C TRP A 362 -8.82 22.34 10.73
N LEU A 363 -9.92 21.85 11.30
CA LEU A 363 -10.94 22.70 11.93
C LEU A 363 -10.83 22.54 13.45
N GLU A 364 -10.86 23.68 14.15
CA GLU A 364 -10.83 23.68 15.60
C GLU A 364 -12.14 23.12 16.16
N THR A 365 -12.05 22.09 16.98
CA THR A 365 -13.22 21.40 17.56
C THR A 365 -13.45 21.74 19.04
N GLY A 366 -12.44 22.35 19.69
CA GLY A 366 -12.46 22.55 21.13
C GLY A 366 -12.43 21.25 21.97
N ASN A 367 -12.38 20.09 21.30
CA ASN A 367 -12.43 18.77 21.92
C ASN A 367 -11.36 17.84 21.34
N PRO A 368 -10.32 17.46 22.11
CA PRO A 368 -9.25 16.60 21.60
C PRO A 368 -9.72 15.18 21.22
N ALA A 369 -10.88 14.74 21.69
CA ALA A 369 -11.47 13.46 21.30
C ALA A 369 -12.14 13.52 19.92
N VAL A 370 -12.21 14.68 19.27
CA VAL A 370 -12.80 14.85 17.94
C VAL A 370 -11.78 15.53 17.02
N VAL A 371 -11.45 14.90 15.91
CA VAL A 371 -10.71 15.55 14.83
C VAL A 371 -11.68 16.00 13.75
N ALA A 372 -11.47 17.21 13.23
CA ALA A 372 -12.22 17.70 12.09
C ALA A 372 -11.31 18.41 11.09
N PHE A 373 -11.66 18.32 9.81
CA PHE A 373 -10.93 18.97 8.73
C PHE A 373 -11.83 19.33 7.55
N GLU A 374 -11.36 20.26 6.76
CA GLU A 374 -11.98 20.64 5.48
C GLU A 374 -10.99 20.40 4.35
N ARG A 375 -11.52 19.88 3.24
CA ARG A 375 -10.82 19.80 1.95
C ARG A 375 -11.63 20.59 0.90
N ARG A 376 -10.92 21.34 0.02
CA ARG A 376 -11.56 22.13 -1.04
C ARG A 376 -10.89 21.91 -2.39
N ALA A 377 -11.70 21.99 -3.44
CA ALA A 377 -11.27 22.14 -4.83
C ALA A 377 -12.16 23.18 -5.50
N GLY A 378 -11.65 24.40 -5.72
CA GLY A 378 -12.47 25.52 -6.16
C GLY A 378 -13.60 25.80 -5.15
N GLU A 379 -14.84 25.80 -5.62
CA GLU A 379 -16.03 26.01 -4.76
C GLU A 379 -16.48 24.75 -4.02
N ALA A 380 -16.07 23.58 -4.48
CA ALA A 380 -16.43 22.32 -3.82
C ALA A 380 -15.67 22.15 -2.50
N ALA A 381 -16.40 21.93 -1.42
CA ALA A 381 -15.83 21.71 -0.08
C ALA A 381 -16.36 20.41 0.51
N LEU A 382 -15.49 19.67 1.21
CA LEU A 382 -15.85 18.52 2.01
C LEU A 382 -15.36 18.74 3.44
N ARG A 383 -16.26 18.65 4.40
CA ARG A 383 -15.95 18.68 5.83
C ARG A 383 -16.12 17.30 6.42
N VAL A 384 -15.16 16.90 7.21
CA VAL A 384 -15.14 15.59 7.87
C VAL A 384 -14.88 15.82 9.37
N ALA A 385 -15.70 15.20 10.21
CA ALA A 385 -15.44 15.11 11.64
C ALA A 385 -15.48 13.66 12.08
N VAL A 386 -14.55 13.26 12.95
CA VAL A 386 -14.43 11.88 13.45
C VAL A 386 -14.25 11.90 14.96
N ASN A 387 -15.12 11.18 15.67
CA ASN A 387 -14.95 10.91 17.09
C ASN A 387 -13.90 9.81 17.27
N LEU A 388 -12.83 10.14 17.97
CA LEU A 388 -11.67 9.30 18.25
C LEU A 388 -11.76 8.56 19.59
N SER A 389 -12.96 8.42 20.15
CA SER A 389 -13.15 7.85 21.48
C SER A 389 -14.31 6.86 21.57
N ALA A 390 -14.29 6.06 22.63
CA ALA A 390 -15.32 5.06 22.92
C ALA A 390 -16.60 5.65 23.58
N SER A 391 -16.75 6.97 23.63
CA SER A 391 -17.92 7.64 24.19
C SER A 391 -18.48 8.68 23.22
N GLU A 392 -19.75 9.02 23.38
CA GLU A 392 -20.34 10.14 22.65
C GLU A 392 -19.59 11.44 22.97
N GLN A 393 -19.32 12.24 21.94
CA GLN A 393 -18.62 13.50 22.06
C GLN A 393 -19.45 14.64 21.47
N ARG A 394 -19.47 15.75 22.19
CA ARG A 394 -19.94 17.03 21.67
C ARG A 394 -18.76 17.83 21.15
N TRP A 395 -18.96 18.49 20.05
CA TRP A 395 -17.96 19.34 19.43
C TRP A 395 -18.61 20.53 18.74
N THR A 396 -17.84 21.58 18.56
CA THR A 396 -18.29 22.79 17.87
C THR A 396 -17.31 23.14 16.76
N TRP A 397 -17.81 23.66 15.68
CA TRP A 397 -16.97 24.34 14.71
C TRP A 397 -17.46 25.76 14.46
N ALA A 398 -16.54 26.67 14.20
CA ALA A 398 -16.85 28.00 13.72
C ALA A 398 -16.99 27.97 12.20
N SER A 399 -18.15 28.32 11.67
CA SER A 399 -18.36 28.58 10.26
C SER A 399 -18.73 30.04 10.08
N GLY A 400 -17.73 30.90 9.83
CA GLY A 400 -17.92 32.35 9.75
C GLY A 400 -18.37 32.94 11.09
N SER A 401 -19.56 33.60 11.09
CA SER A 401 -20.13 34.24 12.28
C SER A 401 -21.05 33.34 13.13
N SER A 402 -21.22 32.05 12.76
CA SER A 402 -22.07 31.10 13.48
C SER A 402 -21.26 29.92 14.04
N GLU A 403 -21.48 29.62 15.31
CA GLU A 403 -21.04 28.34 15.91
C GLU A 403 -22.12 27.29 15.71
N SER A 404 -21.73 26.17 15.14
CA SER A 404 -22.58 24.98 15.05
C SER A 404 -22.07 23.94 16.05
N SER A 405 -22.98 23.35 16.82
CA SER A 405 -22.65 22.25 17.71
C SER A 405 -23.27 20.95 17.20
N ALA A 406 -22.51 19.85 17.26
CA ALA A 406 -22.96 18.53 16.88
C ALA A 406 -22.53 17.49 17.92
N CYS A 407 -23.25 16.36 17.94
CA CYS A 407 -22.88 15.18 18.71
C CYS A 407 -22.44 14.07 17.73
N LEU A 408 -21.36 13.38 18.07
CA LEU A 408 -20.91 12.18 17.38
C LEU A 408 -20.93 11.01 18.36
N ALA A 409 -21.64 9.95 18.01
CA ALA A 409 -21.58 8.70 18.75
C ALA A 409 -20.13 8.17 18.82
N ALA A 410 -19.86 7.25 19.74
CA ALA A 410 -18.54 6.64 19.89
C ALA A 410 -18.01 6.14 18.53
N TRP A 411 -16.76 6.52 18.20
CA TRP A 411 -16.09 6.12 16.97
C TRP A 411 -16.86 6.39 15.67
N SER A 412 -17.77 7.36 15.66
CA SER A 412 -18.54 7.73 14.47
C SER A 412 -17.90 8.88 13.69
N SER A 413 -18.38 9.10 12.48
CA SER A 413 -17.97 10.23 11.64
C SER A 413 -19.17 10.95 11.05
N SER A 414 -19.01 12.24 10.74
CA SER A 414 -19.88 13.06 9.90
C SER A 414 -19.10 13.52 8.67
N ILE A 415 -19.73 13.43 7.51
CA ILE A 415 -19.16 13.85 6.23
C ILE A 415 -20.17 14.76 5.57
N GLU A 416 -19.81 16.02 5.32
CA GLU A 416 -20.66 17.06 4.75
C GLU A 416 -20.00 17.62 3.48
N ALA A 417 -20.67 17.54 2.34
CA ALA A 417 -20.20 18.01 1.03
C ALA A 417 -20.87 19.33 0.62
#